data_1f040ec52cee23642e0b925e18a61f1c
#
_entry.id   1f040ec52cee23642e0b925e18a61f1c
#
_cell.length_a   1.000
_cell.length_b   1.000
_cell.length_c   1.000
_cell.angle_alpha   90.00
_cell.angle_beta   90.00
_cell.angle_gamma   90.00
#
_symmetry.space_group_name_H-M   'P 1'
#
loop_
_entity.id
_entity.type
_entity.pdbx_description
1 polymer ?
#
loop_
_entity_poly.entity_id
_entity_poly.type
_entity_poly.pdbx_seq_one_letter_code
_entity_poly.pdbx_strand_id
1 'polypeptide(L)'
;MYKFLLAPAFLVATAASAGTYDQPYALGERGDASETRKEARVAITKVDGKSTRDPRSTDPLAPGKHVITLHFDTARGDFRPEYLDLQMDLDACTRYRIVAVYENKMGPDGKPKVYAEPIPECTRKFSKKTAPAK
;
A
#
# COMPACT_ATOMS: atom_id res chain seq x y z
N MET A 1 8.34 -25.84 47.02
CA MET A 1 7.18 -25.06 46.57
C MET A 1 7.58 -24.11 45.49
N TYR A 2 7.26 -24.42 44.31
CA TYR A 2 7.65 -23.61 43.18
C TYR A 2 6.44 -22.95 42.61
N LYS A 3 6.42 -21.68 42.77
CA LYS A 3 5.43 -20.90 42.04
C LYS A 3 5.96 -20.65 40.67
N PHE A 4 5.48 -21.41 39.70
CA PHE A 4 5.73 -21.10 38.34
C PHE A 4 4.85 -19.91 37.98
N LEU A 5 5.47 -18.79 38.01
CA LEU A 5 4.90 -17.64 37.35
C LEU A 5 5.07 -17.88 35.84
N LEU A 6 4.11 -18.54 35.26
CA LEU A 6 3.91 -18.51 33.86
C LEU A 6 3.53 -17.08 33.53
N ALA A 7 4.52 -16.29 33.19
CA ALA A 7 4.24 -15.04 32.54
C ALA A 7 3.45 -15.35 31.27
N PRO A 8 2.25 -14.84 31.12
CA PRO A 8 1.54 -15.01 29.88
C PRO A 8 2.41 -14.35 28.82
N ALA A 9 2.88 -15.14 27.90
CA ALA A 9 3.42 -14.60 26.69
C ALA A 9 2.28 -13.86 26.01
N PHE A 10 2.26 -12.58 26.20
CA PHE A 10 1.42 -11.74 25.38
C PHE A 10 1.95 -11.81 23.97
N LEU A 11 1.45 -12.74 23.22
CA LEU A 11 1.46 -12.63 21.80
C LEU A 11 0.65 -11.38 21.51
N VAL A 12 1.34 -10.28 21.46
CA VAL A 12 0.79 -9.13 20.77
C VAL A 12 0.75 -9.56 19.32
N ALA A 13 -0.31 -10.21 18.94
CA ALA A 13 -0.65 -10.31 17.57
C ALA A 13 -0.84 -8.89 17.10
N THR A 14 0.21 -8.32 16.55
CA THR A 14 0.03 -7.19 15.67
C THR A 14 -0.85 -7.71 14.56
N ALA A 15 -2.13 -7.61 14.75
CA ALA A 15 -3.07 -7.91 13.72
C ALA A 15 -2.63 -7.08 12.52
N ALA A 16 -2.19 -7.77 11.48
CA ALA A 16 -1.98 -7.13 10.20
C ALA A 16 -3.24 -6.33 9.95
N SER A 17 -3.09 -5.04 9.97
CA SER A 17 -4.15 -4.09 10.05
C SER A 17 -4.87 -4.00 8.73
N ALA A 18 -5.72 -5.01 8.46
CA ALA A 18 -6.74 -4.84 7.47
C ALA A 18 -7.66 -3.74 7.99
N GLY A 19 -7.56 -2.58 7.39
CA GLY A 19 -8.48 -1.51 7.68
C GLY A 19 -9.87 -1.87 7.23
N THR A 20 -10.86 -1.22 7.78
CA THR A 20 -12.23 -1.30 7.35
C THR A 20 -12.70 0.08 6.93
N TYR A 21 -13.77 0.13 6.16
CA TYR A 21 -14.35 1.43 5.78
C TYR A 21 -15.04 2.14 6.94
N ASP A 22 -15.12 1.51 8.10
CA ASP A 22 -15.74 2.08 9.31
C ASP A 22 -14.77 2.95 10.10
N GLN A 23 -13.51 2.93 9.75
CA GLN A 23 -12.45 3.72 10.37
C GLN A 23 -11.70 4.47 9.29
N PRO A 24 -10.98 5.55 9.64
CA PRO A 24 -10.13 6.21 8.67
C PRO A 24 -9.19 5.20 8.02
N TYR A 25 -9.15 5.19 6.71
CA TYR A 25 -8.43 4.18 5.94
C TYR A 25 -7.56 4.83 4.87
N ALA A 26 -6.60 4.08 4.40
CA ALA A 26 -5.79 4.42 3.24
C ALA A 26 -6.01 3.38 2.16
N LEU A 27 -5.77 3.75 0.92
CA LEU A 27 -5.84 2.85 -0.23
C LEU A 27 -4.56 2.91 -1.03
N GLY A 28 -4.11 1.75 -1.51
CA GLY A 28 -3.07 1.66 -2.51
C GLY A 28 -3.70 1.30 -3.85
N GLU A 29 -3.32 1.99 -4.90
CA GLU A 29 -3.79 1.73 -6.26
C GLU A 29 -2.63 1.77 -7.24
N ARG A 30 -2.71 1.01 -8.32
CA ARG A 30 -1.79 1.20 -9.41
C ARG A 30 -2.20 2.43 -10.20
N GLY A 31 -1.22 3.24 -10.63
CA GLY A 31 -1.45 4.34 -11.52
C GLY A 31 -1.54 3.87 -12.98
N ASP A 32 -2.01 4.75 -13.83
CA ASP A 32 -2.09 4.50 -15.25
C ASP A 32 -0.73 4.67 -15.93
N ALA A 33 -0.50 3.91 -16.98
CA ALA A 33 0.68 4.09 -17.79
C ALA A 33 0.64 5.43 -18.50
N SER A 34 1.78 6.09 -18.59
CA SER A 34 1.92 7.35 -19.32
C SER A 34 3.26 7.38 -20.04
N GLU A 35 3.23 7.42 -21.35
CA GLU A 35 4.46 7.52 -22.12
C GLU A 35 5.13 8.88 -21.95
N THR A 36 4.33 9.92 -21.83
CA THR A 36 4.86 11.28 -21.63
C THR A 36 5.64 11.40 -20.34
N ARG A 37 5.18 10.79 -19.28
CA ARG A 37 5.84 10.79 -17.98
C ARG A 37 6.77 9.60 -17.80
N LYS A 38 6.88 8.71 -18.79
CA LYS A 38 7.65 7.47 -18.72
C LYS A 38 7.26 6.62 -17.52
N GLU A 39 5.96 6.44 -17.36
CA GLU A 39 5.39 5.66 -16.27
C GLU A 39 4.74 4.40 -16.83
N ALA A 40 5.05 3.28 -16.20
CA ALA A 40 4.48 1.98 -16.53
C ALA A 40 3.59 1.51 -15.39
N ARG A 41 2.68 0.61 -15.71
CA ARG A 41 1.82 -0.01 -14.71
C ARG A 41 2.61 -0.97 -13.85
N VAL A 42 2.21 -1.04 -12.59
CA VAL A 42 2.69 -2.05 -11.66
C VAL A 42 1.51 -2.93 -11.26
N ALA A 43 1.81 -4.12 -10.78
CA ALA A 43 0.81 -4.94 -10.10
C ALA A 43 1.11 -4.92 -8.61
N ILE A 44 0.08 -4.73 -7.80
CA ILE A 44 0.19 -4.83 -6.35
C ILE A 44 -0.12 -6.26 -5.99
N THR A 45 0.90 -7.02 -5.59
CA THR A 45 0.75 -8.45 -5.39
C THR A 45 0.54 -8.84 -3.95
N LYS A 46 1.12 -8.09 -3.03
CA LYS A 46 1.02 -8.36 -1.60
C LYS A 46 0.95 -7.07 -0.80
N VAL A 47 0.29 -7.14 0.33
CA VAL A 47 0.32 -6.10 1.36
C VAL A 47 0.64 -6.78 2.67
N ASP A 48 1.71 -6.34 3.32
CA ASP A 48 2.20 -6.91 4.59
C ASP A 48 2.37 -8.43 4.52
N GLY A 49 2.85 -8.93 3.38
CA GLY A 49 3.07 -10.35 3.15
C GLY A 49 1.85 -11.15 2.76
N LYS A 50 0.68 -10.53 2.68
CA LYS A 50 -0.55 -11.20 2.26
C LYS A 50 -0.91 -10.87 0.82
N SER A 51 -1.25 -11.88 0.05
CA SER A 51 -1.65 -11.70 -1.34
C SER A 51 -2.89 -10.84 -1.47
N THR A 52 -2.85 -9.92 -2.42
CA THR A 52 -4.00 -9.08 -2.74
C THR A 52 -5.01 -9.84 -3.59
N ARG A 53 -6.28 -9.48 -3.48
CA ARG A 53 -7.33 -10.04 -4.32
C ARG A 53 -7.28 -9.48 -5.73
N ASP A 54 -6.88 -8.24 -5.85
CA ASP A 54 -6.87 -7.50 -7.10
C ASP A 54 -5.51 -6.81 -7.24
N PRO A 55 -4.77 -7.05 -8.34
CA PRO A 55 -3.49 -6.39 -8.54
C PRO A 55 -3.61 -4.90 -8.81
N ARG A 56 -4.82 -4.39 -9.00
CA ARG A 56 -5.05 -2.98 -9.33
C ARG A 56 -5.20 -2.10 -8.09
N SER A 57 -5.68 -2.66 -6.99
CA SER A 57 -5.91 -1.89 -5.77
C SER A 57 -5.90 -2.77 -4.54
N THR A 58 -5.59 -2.16 -3.42
CA THR A 58 -5.66 -2.84 -2.13
C THR A 58 -7.06 -2.74 -1.54
N ASP A 59 -7.36 -3.64 -0.61
CA ASP A 59 -8.45 -3.42 0.34
C ASP A 59 -8.10 -2.23 1.23
N PRO A 60 -9.07 -1.66 1.96
CA PRO A 60 -8.77 -0.56 2.87
C PRO A 60 -7.68 -0.96 3.87
N LEU A 61 -6.73 -0.05 4.09
CA LEU A 61 -5.61 -0.25 4.99
C LEU A 61 -5.71 0.71 6.16
N ALA A 62 -5.36 0.24 7.35
CA ALA A 62 -5.25 1.11 8.50
C ALA A 62 -4.09 2.09 8.28
N PRO A 63 -4.19 3.35 8.74
CA PRO A 63 -3.05 4.26 8.69
C PRO A 63 -1.86 3.69 9.43
N GLY A 64 -0.68 4.01 8.97
CA GLY A 64 0.58 3.55 9.55
C GLY A 64 1.48 2.88 8.54
N LYS A 65 2.46 2.16 9.05
CA LYS A 65 3.49 1.55 8.20
C LYS A 65 2.99 0.25 7.59
N HIS A 66 3.17 0.14 6.28
CA HIS A 66 2.84 -1.06 5.53
C HIS A 66 3.94 -1.37 4.52
N VAL A 67 4.05 -2.63 4.17
CA VAL A 67 4.93 -3.09 3.10
C VAL A 67 4.06 -3.52 1.94
N ILE A 68 4.18 -2.83 0.83
CA ILE A 68 3.44 -3.13 -0.39
C ILE A 68 4.40 -3.77 -1.38
N THR A 69 4.11 -5.00 -1.78
CA THR A 69 4.92 -5.73 -2.74
C THR A 69 4.38 -5.47 -4.14
N LEU A 70 5.26 -4.96 -4.98
CA LEU A 70 4.96 -4.60 -6.36
C LEU A 70 5.62 -5.57 -7.31
N HIS A 71 4.94 -5.85 -8.40
CA HIS A 71 5.51 -6.54 -9.54
C HIS A 71 5.57 -5.56 -10.70
N PHE A 72 6.75 -5.39 -11.27
CA PHE A 72 6.92 -4.54 -12.43
C PHE A 72 6.69 -5.35 -13.69
N ASP A 73 5.74 -4.89 -14.49
CA ASP A 73 5.50 -5.46 -15.79
C ASP A 73 6.45 -4.78 -16.77
N THR A 74 7.50 -5.50 -17.15
CA THR A 74 8.43 -4.98 -18.15
C THR A 74 7.79 -5.10 -19.53
N ALA A 75 7.76 -3.98 -20.24
CA ALA A 75 7.16 -3.91 -21.57
C ALA A 75 7.84 -4.84 -22.59
N ARG A 76 8.88 -5.53 -22.20
CA ARG A 76 9.71 -6.37 -23.07
C ARG A 76 9.38 -7.84 -23.06
N GLY A 77 8.53 -8.30 -22.18
CA GLY A 77 8.37 -9.72 -22.00
C GLY A 77 9.66 -10.43 -21.57
N ASP A 78 10.67 -9.69 -21.11
CA ASP A 78 11.80 -10.27 -20.41
C ASP A 78 11.31 -10.74 -19.07
N PHE A 79 11.24 -12.03 -18.96
CA PHE A 79 10.65 -12.76 -17.88
C PHE A 79 11.52 -12.75 -16.63
N ARG A 80 11.87 -11.59 -16.18
CA ARG A 80 12.35 -11.45 -14.80
C ARG A 80 11.26 -10.74 -14.04
N PRO A 81 10.40 -11.50 -13.34
CA PRO A 81 9.46 -10.85 -12.45
C PRO A 81 10.27 -10.17 -11.36
N GLU A 82 10.42 -8.88 -11.49
CA GLU A 82 11.02 -8.08 -10.44
C GLU A 82 9.94 -7.72 -9.45
N TYR A 83 10.10 -8.25 -8.26
CA TYR A 83 9.27 -7.89 -7.12
C TYR A 83 10.03 -6.87 -6.30
N LEU A 84 9.33 -5.84 -5.88
CA LEU A 84 9.89 -4.82 -5.01
C LEU A 84 8.97 -4.65 -3.80
N ASP A 85 9.56 -4.72 -2.63
CA ASP A 85 8.85 -4.40 -1.40
C ASP A 85 9.03 -2.90 -1.11
N LEU A 86 7.94 -2.18 -1.11
CA LEU A 86 7.92 -0.76 -0.84
C LEU A 86 7.37 -0.51 0.55
N GLN A 87 8.22 0.01 1.43
CA GLN A 87 7.78 0.44 2.76
C GLN A 87 7.15 1.81 2.66
N MET A 88 5.93 1.91 3.13
CA MET A 88 5.17 3.15 3.09
C MET A 88 4.57 3.45 4.44
N ASP A 89 4.57 4.72 4.80
CA ASP A 89 3.82 5.22 5.95
C ASP A 89 2.55 5.88 5.42
N LEU A 90 1.43 5.23 5.64
CA LEU A 90 0.16 5.62 5.04
C LEU A 90 -0.61 6.54 5.97
N ASP A 91 -1.02 7.68 5.44
CA ASP A 91 -1.88 8.61 6.14
C ASP A 91 -3.36 8.23 5.98
N ALA A 92 -4.15 8.57 6.97
CA ALA A 92 -5.59 8.34 6.92
C ALA A 92 -6.23 9.11 5.77
N CYS A 93 -7.26 8.52 5.17
CA CYS A 93 -8.03 9.14 4.09
C CYS A 93 -7.19 9.59 2.90
N THR A 94 -6.15 8.81 2.61
CA THR A 94 -5.23 9.11 1.51
C THR A 94 -5.14 7.91 0.58
N ARG A 95 -5.23 8.18 -0.70
CA ARG A 95 -5.03 7.21 -1.77
C ARG A 95 -3.63 7.36 -2.31
N TYR A 96 -2.92 6.26 -2.39
CA TYR A 96 -1.56 6.21 -2.92
C TYR A 96 -1.58 5.52 -4.26
N ARG A 97 -1.30 6.29 -5.30
CA ARG A 97 -1.25 5.78 -6.67
C ARG A 97 0.20 5.48 -7.01
N ILE A 98 0.48 4.24 -7.38
CA ILE A 98 1.84 3.75 -7.57
C ILE A 98 2.06 3.40 -9.04
N VAL A 99 3.15 3.90 -9.58
CA VAL A 99 3.60 3.62 -10.95
C VAL A 99 5.07 3.25 -10.93
N ALA A 100 5.55 2.65 -12.01
CA ALA A 100 6.98 2.44 -12.23
C ALA A 100 7.48 3.48 -13.21
N VAL A 101 8.49 4.23 -12.82
CA VAL A 101 9.14 5.20 -13.71
C VAL A 101 10.34 4.54 -14.36
N TYR A 102 10.44 4.65 -15.67
CA TYR A 102 11.56 4.11 -16.45
C TYR A 102 12.23 5.21 -17.26
N GLU A 103 13.55 5.16 -17.37
CA GLU A 103 14.29 6.10 -18.21
C GLU A 103 14.28 5.68 -19.66
N ASN A 104 14.31 4.39 -19.89
CA ASN A 104 14.33 3.80 -21.22
C ASN A 104 13.37 2.62 -21.26
N LYS A 105 12.43 2.62 -22.21
CA LYS A 105 11.51 1.49 -22.43
C LYS A 105 12.19 0.14 -22.55
N MET A 106 13.45 0.16 -22.89
CA MET A 106 14.26 -1.01 -23.12
C MET A 106 15.11 -1.38 -21.93
N GLY A 107 15.12 -0.56 -20.89
CA GLY A 107 15.89 -0.80 -19.68
C GLY A 107 15.13 -1.57 -18.63
N PRO A 108 15.84 -2.31 -17.77
CA PRO A 108 15.22 -3.11 -16.73
C PRO A 108 14.83 -2.33 -15.49
N ASP A 109 15.06 -1.03 -15.44
CA ASP A 109 15.06 -0.26 -14.21
C ASP A 109 13.79 0.57 -14.04
N GLY A 110 12.71 -0.09 -13.61
CA GLY A 110 11.57 0.62 -13.10
C GLY A 110 11.79 1.03 -11.64
N LYS A 111 11.60 2.30 -11.33
CA LYS A 111 11.59 2.79 -9.96
C LYS A 111 10.17 3.12 -9.54
N PRO A 112 9.76 2.77 -8.34
CA PRO A 112 8.42 3.10 -7.90
C PRO A 112 8.28 4.60 -7.68
N LYS A 113 7.18 5.15 -8.13
CA LYS A 113 6.79 6.52 -7.86
C LYS A 113 5.38 6.51 -7.29
N VAL A 114 5.18 7.26 -6.23
CA VAL A 114 3.92 7.28 -5.50
C VAL A 114 3.33 8.67 -5.54
N TYR A 115 2.07 8.73 -5.93
CA TYR A 115 1.28 9.95 -5.88
C TYR A 115 0.26 9.81 -4.75
N ALA A 116 0.31 10.74 -3.79
CA ALA A 116 -0.66 10.77 -2.70
C ALA A 116 -1.80 11.72 -3.04
N GLU A 117 -3.01 11.24 -2.91
CA GLU A 117 -4.21 12.01 -3.17
C GLU A 117 -5.20 11.85 -2.02
N PRO A 118 -5.93 12.90 -1.63
CA PRO A 118 -6.96 12.74 -0.61
C PRO A 118 -8.12 11.90 -1.13
N ILE A 119 -8.74 11.15 -0.24
CA ILE A 119 -9.99 10.46 -0.52
C ILE A 119 -11.13 11.31 0.03
N PRO A 120 -11.88 12.01 -0.83
CA PRO A 120 -12.90 12.97 -0.35
C PRO A 120 -14.00 12.31 0.48
N GLU A 121 -14.40 11.12 0.10
CA GLU A 121 -15.44 10.36 0.81
C GLU A 121 -15.02 10.02 2.23
N CYS A 122 -13.79 9.56 2.39
CA CYS A 122 -13.22 9.25 3.68
C CYS A 122 -13.06 10.50 4.54
N THR A 123 -12.55 11.57 3.96
CA THR A 123 -12.37 12.83 4.66
C THR A 123 -13.70 13.38 5.17
N ARG A 124 -14.73 13.34 4.34
CA ARG A 124 -16.07 13.79 4.75
C ARG A 124 -16.67 12.94 5.86
N LYS A 125 -16.48 11.63 5.77
CA LYS A 125 -17.04 10.68 6.73
C LYS A 125 -16.40 10.84 8.11
N PHE A 126 -15.09 11.04 8.15
CA PHE A 126 -14.33 10.99 9.41
C PHE A 126 -13.92 12.36 9.94
N SER A 127 -13.88 13.39 9.12
CA SER A 127 -13.54 14.73 9.60
C SER A 127 -14.57 15.29 10.57
N LYS A 128 -15.82 14.86 10.47
CA LYS A 128 -16.86 15.27 11.41
C LYS A 128 -16.66 14.74 12.82
N LYS A 129 -15.90 13.64 12.98
CA LYS A 129 -15.59 13.05 14.29
C LYS A 129 -14.31 13.61 14.89
N THR A 130 -13.40 14.09 14.06
CA THR A 130 -12.08 14.55 14.47
C THR A 130 -11.93 16.04 14.32
N ALA A 131 -12.89 16.72 13.70
CA ALA A 131 -12.85 18.16 13.62
C ALA A 131 -12.89 18.73 15.03
N PRO A 132 -11.86 19.45 15.46
CA PRO A 132 -11.96 20.16 16.72
C PRO A 132 -13.17 21.08 16.62
N ALA A 133 -14.01 21.02 17.62
CA ALA A 133 -15.10 21.96 17.72
C ALA A 133 -14.50 23.36 17.66
N LYS A 134 -14.78 24.04 16.59
CA LYS A 134 -14.41 25.45 16.53
C LYS A 134 -15.25 26.25 17.51
#